data_e262fb5264147d1bdc3606f0b36680d9
#
_entry.id   e262fb5264147d1bdc3606f0b36680d9
#
_cell.length_a   1.000
_cell.length_b   1.000
_cell.length_c   1.000
_cell.angle_alpha   90.00
_cell.angle_beta   90.00
_cell.angle_gamma   90.00
#
_symmetry.space_group_name_H-M   'P 1'
#
loop_
_entity.id
_entity.type
_entity.pdbx_description
1 polymer ?
#
loop_
_entity_poly.entity_id
_entity_poly.type
_entity_poly.pdbx_seq_one_letter_code
_entity_poly.pdbx_strand_id
1 'polypeptide(L)'
;MPHIQDRHITLPKWLDDLLFNKLSASYCRKNKDLVVLDCGHKDILGYLGTYFPRSFAESYCIFSKYLNNNRQKYLDKAELSVFDFGCGTGGELVGLVTAISEQLPSVKHIDIRALHASLSSNKCISPEIPNRSLAL
;
A
#
# COMPACT_ATOMS: atom_id res chain seq x y z
N MET A 1 -14.15 4.65 -2.45
CA MET A 1 -13.77 3.83 -3.61
C MET A 1 -12.82 4.60 -4.49
N PRO A 2 -11.76 3.96 -5.01
CA PRO A 2 -10.94 4.55 -6.06
C PRO A 2 -11.80 4.80 -7.29
N HIS A 3 -11.64 5.92 -7.94
CA HIS A 3 -12.37 6.25 -9.15
C HIS A 3 -11.50 5.89 -10.36
N ILE A 4 -12.00 5.05 -11.25
CA ILE A 4 -11.34 4.74 -12.51
C ILE A 4 -12.04 5.57 -13.59
N GLN A 5 -11.36 6.58 -14.13
CA GLN A 5 -11.86 7.37 -15.23
C GLN A 5 -10.73 7.51 -16.26
N ASP A 6 -11.02 7.20 -17.53
CA ASP A 6 -10.12 7.40 -18.69
C ASP A 6 -8.69 6.84 -18.48
N ARG A 7 -8.56 5.64 -17.90
CA ARG A 7 -7.28 5.01 -17.52
C ARG A 7 -6.53 5.68 -16.37
N HIS A 8 -7.15 6.61 -15.68
CA HIS A 8 -6.61 7.21 -14.46
C HIS A 8 -7.31 6.60 -13.25
N ILE A 9 -6.51 6.29 -12.22
CA ILE A 9 -7.01 5.85 -10.92
C ILE A 9 -6.72 6.97 -9.95
N THR A 10 -7.77 7.44 -9.26
CA THR A 10 -7.63 8.38 -8.17
C THR A 10 -7.59 7.64 -6.84
N LEU A 11 -6.81 8.15 -5.91
CA LEU A 11 -6.85 7.67 -4.54
C LEU A 11 -8.26 7.84 -3.96
N PRO A 12 -8.71 6.94 -3.08
CA PRO A 12 -9.87 7.22 -2.23
C PRO A 12 -9.67 8.54 -1.48
N LYS A 13 -10.72 9.36 -1.38
CA LYS A 13 -10.61 10.69 -0.77
C LYS A 13 -9.98 10.69 0.62
N TRP A 14 -10.33 9.72 1.47
CA TRP A 14 -9.75 9.61 2.81
C TRP A 14 -8.23 9.37 2.80
N LEU A 15 -7.74 8.65 1.80
CA LEU A 15 -6.32 8.32 1.65
C LEU A 15 -5.56 9.52 1.07
N ASP A 16 -6.14 10.22 0.11
CA ASP A 16 -5.63 11.47 -0.43
C ASP A 16 -5.51 12.53 0.69
N ASP A 17 -6.56 12.72 1.47
CA ASP A 17 -6.57 13.63 2.62
C ASP A 17 -5.51 13.24 3.68
N LEU A 18 -5.32 11.94 3.91
CA LEU A 18 -4.30 11.46 4.84
C LEU A 18 -2.89 11.80 4.35
N LEU A 19 -2.58 11.47 3.11
CA LEU A 19 -1.23 11.64 2.56
C LEU A 19 -0.87 13.12 2.41
N PHE A 20 -1.72 13.89 1.74
CA PHE A 20 -1.36 15.24 1.29
C PHE A 20 -1.76 16.32 2.29
N ASN A 21 -2.88 16.18 2.99
CA ASN A 21 -3.33 17.17 3.94
C ASN A 21 -2.80 16.93 5.37
N LYS A 22 -2.83 15.68 5.85
CA LYS A 22 -2.41 15.39 7.23
C LYS A 22 -0.92 15.11 7.35
N LEU A 23 -0.34 14.30 6.46
CA LEU A 23 1.08 13.94 6.49
C LEU A 23 1.95 14.95 5.73
N SER A 24 1.35 15.87 4.97
CA SER A 24 2.06 16.86 4.15
C SER A 24 3.00 16.23 3.13
N ALA A 25 2.65 15.04 2.62
CA ALA A 25 3.39 14.41 1.54
C ALA A 25 3.38 15.32 0.31
N SER A 26 4.44 15.31 -0.48
CA SER A 26 4.57 16.16 -1.66
C SER A 26 4.97 15.34 -2.88
N TYR A 27 4.39 15.69 -4.04
CA TYR A 27 4.79 15.09 -5.30
C TYR A 27 6.06 15.73 -5.82
N CYS A 28 7.09 14.93 -6.11
CA CYS A 28 8.34 15.42 -6.68
C CYS A 28 8.56 14.88 -8.10
N ARG A 29 8.37 15.74 -9.11
CA ARG A 29 8.50 15.35 -10.53
C ARG A 29 9.94 15.10 -10.99
N LYS A 30 10.94 15.61 -10.25
CA LYS A 30 12.35 15.61 -10.68
C LYS A 30 13.16 14.38 -10.25
N ASN A 31 12.55 13.43 -9.57
CA ASN A 31 13.32 12.33 -8.99
C ASN A 31 13.58 11.25 -10.01
N LYS A 32 14.79 11.30 -10.54
CA LYS A 32 15.46 10.11 -11.01
C LYS A 32 15.76 9.25 -9.77
N ASP A 33 15.13 8.10 -9.68
CA ASP A 33 15.43 7.03 -8.73
C ASP A 33 15.92 7.52 -7.35
N LEU A 34 15.02 7.98 -6.50
CA LEU A 34 15.34 8.28 -5.11
C LEU A 34 15.73 6.99 -4.39
N VAL A 35 17.01 6.76 -4.33
CA VAL A 35 17.56 5.78 -3.37
C VAL A 35 17.55 6.47 -2.01
N VAL A 36 16.58 6.11 -1.18
CA VAL A 36 16.41 6.66 0.19
C VAL A 36 17.43 6.00 1.11
N LEU A 37 18.69 6.40 1.06
CA LEU A 37 19.73 5.84 1.93
C LEU A 37 19.98 6.67 3.19
N ASP A 38 19.79 8.00 3.13
CA ASP A 38 19.95 8.92 4.27
C ASP A 38 19.15 10.21 4.05
N CYS A 39 17.82 10.06 3.96
CA CYS A 39 16.96 11.17 3.58
C CYS A 39 16.48 11.97 4.79
N GLY A 40 16.56 13.27 4.67
CA GLY A 40 15.88 14.19 5.60
C GLY A 40 14.35 14.06 5.49
N HIS A 41 13.66 14.61 6.47
CA HIS A 41 12.19 14.52 6.57
C HIS A 41 11.46 14.95 5.26
N LYS A 42 11.96 15.99 4.58
CA LYS A 42 11.40 16.46 3.30
C LYS A 42 11.51 15.42 2.18
N ASP A 43 12.60 14.69 2.14
CA ASP A 43 12.84 13.67 1.13
C ASP A 43 11.91 12.48 1.34
N ILE A 44 11.67 12.12 2.61
CA ILE A 44 10.70 11.08 2.97
C ILE A 44 9.29 11.48 2.53
N LEU A 45 8.88 12.72 2.74
CA LEU A 45 7.57 13.22 2.33
C LEU A 45 7.44 13.28 0.79
N GLY A 46 8.52 13.67 0.10
CA GLY A 46 8.58 13.64 -1.36
C GLY A 46 8.52 12.22 -1.92
N TYR A 47 9.22 11.27 -1.29
CA TYR A 47 9.18 9.86 -1.62
C TYR A 47 7.76 9.28 -1.42
N LEU A 48 7.17 9.55 -0.26
CA LEU A 48 5.81 9.12 0.06
C LEU A 48 4.79 9.66 -0.96
N GLY A 49 4.76 10.96 -1.21
CA GLY A 49 3.81 11.59 -2.13
C GLY A 49 3.99 11.21 -3.59
N THR A 50 5.19 10.75 -3.98
CA THR A 50 5.50 10.35 -5.35
C THR A 50 5.20 8.88 -5.61
N TYR A 51 5.66 8.00 -4.73
CA TYR A 51 5.62 6.56 -4.98
C TYR A 51 4.38 5.87 -4.41
N PHE A 52 3.86 6.33 -3.28
CA PHE A 52 2.68 5.70 -2.68
C PHE A 52 1.46 5.69 -3.62
N PRO A 53 1.04 6.84 -4.22
CA PRO A 53 -0.11 6.86 -5.12
C PRO A 53 0.06 5.93 -6.33
N ARG A 54 1.26 5.88 -6.87
CA ARG A 54 1.60 5.02 -8.00
C ARG A 54 1.50 3.55 -7.63
N SER A 55 2.20 3.13 -6.56
CA SER A 55 2.18 1.74 -6.10
C SER A 55 0.77 1.29 -5.70
N PHE A 56 0.00 2.18 -5.07
CA PHE A 56 -1.42 1.94 -4.78
C PHE A 56 -2.21 1.65 -6.06
N ALA A 57 -2.12 2.52 -7.07
CA ALA A 57 -2.88 2.39 -8.30
C ALA A 57 -2.51 1.11 -9.08
N GLU A 58 -1.22 0.83 -9.20
CA GLU A 58 -0.69 -0.36 -9.87
C GLU A 58 -1.20 -1.64 -9.17
N SER A 59 -1.02 -1.74 -7.87
CA SER A 59 -1.44 -2.89 -7.07
C SER A 59 -2.95 -3.08 -7.10
N TYR A 60 -3.72 -2.01 -6.86
CA TYR A 60 -5.17 -2.06 -6.92
C TYR A 60 -5.69 -2.59 -8.27
N CYS A 61 -5.15 -2.11 -9.40
CA CYS A 61 -5.52 -2.59 -10.72
C CYS A 61 -5.22 -4.07 -10.93
N ILE A 62 -3.99 -4.47 -10.61
CA ILE A 62 -3.52 -5.83 -10.82
C ILE A 62 -4.37 -6.80 -10.00
N PHE A 63 -4.52 -6.52 -8.71
CA PHE A 63 -5.23 -7.42 -7.80
C PHE A 63 -6.74 -7.39 -7.99
N SER A 64 -7.35 -6.25 -8.33
CA SER A 64 -8.76 -6.21 -8.69
C SER A 64 -9.05 -7.11 -9.89
N LYS A 65 -8.23 -7.04 -10.92
CA LYS A 65 -8.36 -7.92 -12.09
C LYS A 65 -8.11 -9.39 -11.75
N TYR A 66 -7.07 -9.67 -10.98
CA TYR A 66 -6.74 -11.04 -10.57
C TYR A 66 -7.85 -11.65 -9.71
N LEU A 67 -8.31 -10.95 -8.69
CA LEU A 67 -9.35 -11.42 -7.78
C LEU A 67 -10.69 -11.62 -8.50
N ASN A 68 -11.06 -10.71 -9.40
CA ASN A 68 -12.25 -10.87 -10.22
C ASN A 68 -12.19 -12.15 -11.07
N ASN A 69 -11.06 -12.40 -11.72
CA ASN A 69 -10.87 -13.58 -12.57
C ASN A 69 -10.78 -14.90 -11.78
N ASN A 70 -10.40 -14.82 -10.49
CA ASN A 70 -10.20 -15.99 -9.64
C ASN A 70 -11.16 -16.04 -8.45
N ARG A 71 -12.25 -15.29 -8.50
CA ARG A 71 -13.19 -15.12 -7.38
C ARG A 71 -13.64 -16.43 -6.76
N GLN A 72 -13.88 -17.45 -7.59
CA GLN A 72 -14.32 -18.78 -7.13
C GLN A 72 -13.36 -19.43 -6.13
N LYS A 73 -12.05 -19.16 -6.22
CA LYS A 73 -11.04 -19.71 -5.30
C LYS A 73 -11.13 -19.15 -3.87
N TYR A 74 -11.84 -18.02 -3.73
CA TYR A 74 -11.87 -17.24 -2.49
C TYR A 74 -13.26 -17.14 -1.86
N LEU A 75 -14.32 -17.72 -2.48
CA LEU A 75 -15.70 -17.57 -2.01
C LEU A 75 -15.90 -18.06 -0.57
N ASP A 76 -15.22 -19.14 -0.20
CA ASP A 76 -15.35 -19.76 1.12
C ASP A 76 -14.27 -19.29 2.11
N LYS A 77 -13.46 -18.31 1.72
CA LYS A 77 -12.40 -17.79 2.58
C LYS A 77 -12.92 -16.65 3.43
N ALA A 78 -12.86 -16.82 4.75
CA ALA A 78 -13.13 -15.77 5.72
C ALA A 78 -11.86 -15.00 6.12
N GLU A 79 -10.70 -15.63 5.92
CA GLU A 79 -9.40 -15.10 6.31
C GLU A 79 -8.39 -15.24 5.16
N LEU A 80 -7.52 -14.26 5.03
CA LEU A 80 -6.39 -14.26 4.09
C LEU A 80 -5.11 -13.82 4.80
N SER A 81 -3.99 -14.42 4.39
CA SER A 81 -2.66 -13.96 4.81
C SER A 81 -1.94 -13.33 3.63
N VAL A 82 -1.40 -12.15 3.87
CA VAL A 82 -0.61 -11.39 2.90
C VAL A 82 0.80 -11.25 3.41
N PHE A 83 1.77 -11.56 2.56
CA PHE A 83 3.18 -11.35 2.85
C PHE A 83 3.77 -10.41 1.79
N ASP A 84 4.26 -9.26 2.23
CA ASP A 84 4.85 -8.24 1.37
C ASP A 84 6.35 -8.10 1.66
N PHE A 85 7.18 -8.42 0.66
CA PHE A 85 8.63 -8.25 0.72
C PHE A 85 9.02 -6.93 0.05
N GLY A 86 9.52 -5.99 0.84
CA GLY A 86 9.94 -4.70 0.30
C GLY A 86 8.80 -3.72 0.18
N CYS A 87 7.92 -3.70 1.18
CA CYS A 87 6.68 -2.89 1.20
C CYS A 87 6.87 -1.39 0.91
N GLY A 88 8.11 -0.88 0.90
CA GLY A 88 8.42 0.50 0.53
C GLY A 88 7.57 1.52 1.28
N THR A 89 6.77 2.30 0.53
CA THR A 89 5.81 3.27 1.11
C THR A 89 4.53 2.63 1.65
N GLY A 90 4.30 1.35 1.40
CA GLY A 90 3.05 0.65 1.75
C GLY A 90 1.90 0.87 0.76
N GLY A 91 2.11 1.65 -0.31
CA GLY A 91 1.06 1.90 -1.30
C GLY A 91 0.55 0.63 -1.97
N GLU A 92 1.46 -0.29 -2.30
CA GLU A 92 1.13 -1.59 -2.88
C GLU A 92 0.21 -2.40 -1.97
N LEU A 93 0.55 -2.47 -0.69
CA LEU A 93 -0.22 -3.20 0.32
C LEU A 93 -1.63 -2.62 0.49
N VAL A 94 -1.74 -1.30 0.58
CA VAL A 94 -3.04 -0.63 0.71
C VAL A 94 -3.89 -0.83 -0.55
N GLY A 95 -3.29 -0.82 -1.74
CA GLY A 95 -3.96 -1.14 -3.00
C GLY A 95 -4.52 -2.55 -3.03
N LEU A 96 -3.72 -3.55 -2.60
CA LEU A 96 -4.14 -4.95 -2.48
C LEU A 96 -5.30 -5.11 -1.49
N VAL A 97 -5.18 -4.55 -0.27
CA VAL A 97 -6.24 -4.65 0.76
C VAL A 97 -7.54 -4.00 0.28
N THR A 98 -7.44 -2.87 -0.42
CA THR A 98 -8.61 -2.22 -1.02
C THR A 98 -9.27 -3.13 -2.06
N ALA A 99 -8.49 -3.76 -2.94
CA ALA A 99 -9.02 -4.70 -3.92
C ALA A 99 -9.69 -5.91 -3.26
N ILE A 100 -9.09 -6.47 -2.20
CA ILE A 100 -9.67 -7.59 -1.43
C ILE A 100 -11.02 -7.17 -0.83
N SER A 101 -11.08 -6.04 -0.14
CA SER A 101 -12.29 -5.58 0.52
C SER A 101 -13.46 -5.33 -0.45
N GLU A 102 -13.16 -4.92 -1.68
CA GLU A 102 -14.18 -4.67 -2.70
C GLU A 102 -14.61 -5.94 -3.46
N GLN A 103 -13.67 -6.83 -3.74
CA GLN A 103 -13.92 -8.02 -4.58
C GLN A 103 -14.34 -9.24 -3.78
N LEU A 104 -13.94 -9.34 -2.51
CA LEU A 104 -14.14 -10.51 -1.66
C LEU A 104 -14.87 -10.16 -0.36
N PRO A 105 -16.17 -9.87 -0.40
CA PRO A 105 -16.94 -9.47 0.80
C PRO A 105 -17.05 -10.58 1.87
N SER A 106 -16.71 -11.83 1.52
CA SER A 106 -16.63 -12.95 2.47
C SER A 106 -15.42 -12.85 3.39
N VAL A 107 -14.34 -12.19 2.96
CA VAL A 107 -13.13 -12.05 3.76
C VAL A 107 -13.38 -11.03 4.88
N LYS A 108 -13.22 -11.46 6.12
CA LYS A 108 -13.44 -10.66 7.32
C LYS A 108 -12.14 -10.35 8.07
N HIS A 109 -11.09 -11.09 7.78
CA HIS A 109 -9.80 -10.93 8.42
C HIS A 109 -8.66 -11.03 7.41
N ILE A 110 -7.71 -10.12 7.50
CA ILE A 110 -6.48 -10.14 6.67
C ILE A 110 -5.30 -10.03 7.62
N ASP A 111 -4.51 -11.11 7.72
CA ASP A 111 -3.22 -11.11 8.43
C ASP A 111 -2.14 -10.57 7.47
N ILE A 112 -1.49 -9.48 7.87
CA ILE A 112 -0.52 -8.80 7.02
C ILE A 112 0.85 -8.85 7.66
N ARG A 113 1.84 -9.33 6.91
CA ARG A 113 3.26 -9.31 7.28
C ARG A 113 4.04 -8.59 6.20
N ALA A 114 4.50 -7.39 6.54
CA ALA A 114 5.27 -6.55 5.64
C ALA A 114 6.70 -6.40 6.13
N LEU A 115 7.67 -6.61 5.24
CA LEU A 115 9.08 -6.41 5.50
C LEU A 115 9.59 -5.24 4.67
N HIS A 116 10.18 -4.27 5.36
CA HIS A 116 10.89 -3.17 4.72
C HIS A 116 12.40 -3.41 4.80
N ALA A 117 13.05 -3.49 3.66
CA ALA A 117 14.51 -3.51 3.61
C ALA A 117 15.05 -2.09 3.83
N SER A 118 15.33 -1.72 5.08
CA SER A 118 16.15 -0.54 5.33
C SER A 118 17.61 -0.93 5.14
N LEU A 119 18.29 -0.30 4.21
CA LEU A 119 19.74 -0.40 4.03
C LEU A 119 20.48 0.44 5.07
N SER A 120 19.97 0.62 6.27
CA SER A 120 20.71 1.26 7.34
C SER A 120 21.60 0.24 8.02
N SER A 121 22.89 0.47 7.87
CA SER A 121 23.99 -0.14 8.59
C SER A 121 23.63 -0.53 10.03
N ASN A 122 23.82 -1.83 10.35
CA ASN A 122 24.19 -2.36 11.67
C ASN A 122 23.37 -1.99 12.91
N LYS A 123 22.04 -1.93 12.82
CA LYS A 123 21.20 -2.14 14.00
C LYS A 123 20.11 -3.14 13.66
N CYS A 124 20.29 -4.38 14.13
CA CYS A 124 19.18 -5.31 14.29
C CYS A 124 18.19 -4.67 15.27
N ILE A 125 17.22 -3.99 14.75
CA ILE A 125 16.01 -3.65 15.50
C ILE A 125 15.08 -4.83 15.23
N SER A 126 14.91 -5.68 16.24
CA SER A 126 13.80 -6.63 16.24
C SER A 126 12.53 -5.81 16.13
N PRO A 127 11.75 -5.93 15.05
CA PRO A 127 10.49 -5.20 14.98
C PRO A 127 9.53 -5.87 15.95
N GLU A 128 9.26 -5.20 17.06
CA GLU A 128 8.02 -5.45 17.77
C GLU A 128 6.90 -4.96 16.84
N ILE A 129 6.31 -5.87 16.11
CA ILE A 129 5.14 -5.60 15.28
C ILE A 129 3.95 -5.45 16.23
N PRO A 130 3.40 -4.24 16.40
CA PRO A 130 2.16 -4.13 17.14
C PRO A 130 1.08 -4.85 16.31
N ASN A 131 0.48 -5.88 16.88
CA ASN A 131 -0.71 -6.53 16.34
C ASN A 131 -1.81 -5.47 16.18
N ARG A 132 -1.89 -4.85 15.04
CA ARG A 132 -3.04 -4.05 14.64
C ARG A 132 -3.94 -4.91 13.77
N SER A 133 -4.91 -5.55 14.41
CA SER A 133 -6.09 -6.02 13.72
C SER A 133 -6.81 -4.80 13.15
N LEU A 134 -6.78 -4.63 11.84
CA LEU A 134 -7.70 -3.73 11.15
C LEU A 134 -9.04 -4.46 11.10
N ALA A 135 -9.93 -4.11 12.01
CA ALA A 135 -11.33 -4.45 11.86
C ALA A 135 -11.90 -3.59 10.72
N LEU A 136 -12.39 -4.25 9.69
CA LEU A 136 -13.14 -3.65 8.60
C LEU A 136 -14.57 -3.35 9.04
#